data_22199321d49543613945b92a7bcc77b6
#
_entry.id   22199321d49543613945b92a7bcc77b6
#
_cell.length_a   1.000
_cell.length_b   1.000
_cell.length_c   1.000
_cell.angle_alpha   90.00
_cell.angle_beta   90.00
_cell.angle_gamma   90.00
#
_symmetry.space_group_name_H-M   'P 1'
#
loop_
_entity.id
_entity.type
_entity.pdbx_description
1 polymer ?
#
loop_
_entity_poly.entity_id
_entity_poly.type
_entity_poly.pdbx_seq_one_letter_code
_entity_poly.pdbx_strand_id
1 'polypeptide(L)'
;MVAQSLSGTYTNGTDSLIFNEDQVRFRVSGFGGLSSTQTGAGTYEREGNFLLVHTTGYPGAKATFQELNGSRDDTCVVKIVGLNNYPIQGILVEPDKVSRKEIGGKVTGNNGMIYLPNTGKLGTITVSGMGYNTVTIDYRPGFDYLVRLTDYEVIEDKTVVFEFKEIDDETLSVILLTTEFKSSKKIDNELKKLEKRARKNSLIDKRFKKEREPYVRQTQTGS
;
A
#
# COMPACT_ATOMS: atom_id res chain seq x y z
N MET A 1 14.62 -1.21 32.14
CA MET A 1 15.48 -0.99 30.96
C MET A 1 14.73 -0.04 30.05
N VAL A 2 15.29 1.15 29.81
CA VAL A 2 14.73 2.07 28.81
C VAL A 2 15.01 1.42 27.47
N ALA A 3 13.97 1.07 26.71
CA ALA A 3 14.13 0.57 25.36
C ALA A 3 14.89 1.64 24.56
N GLN A 4 16.03 1.27 24.00
CA GLN A 4 16.81 2.17 23.15
C GLN A 4 15.92 2.56 21.98
N SER A 5 15.67 3.86 21.78
CA SER A 5 14.88 4.33 20.66
C SER A 5 15.63 4.05 19.35
N LEU A 6 14.97 3.42 18.42
CA LEU A 6 15.51 3.22 17.09
C LEU A 6 15.64 4.59 16.37
N SER A 7 16.73 4.76 15.65
CA SER A 7 16.93 5.99 14.87
C SER A 7 17.66 5.69 13.56
N GLY A 8 17.37 6.49 12.54
CA GLY A 8 18.03 6.40 11.25
C GLY A 8 17.23 5.64 10.20
N THR A 9 17.84 5.49 9.03
CA THR A 9 17.25 4.85 7.86
C THR A 9 17.87 3.47 7.65
N TYR A 10 17.03 2.45 7.58
CA TYR A 10 17.41 1.07 7.31
C TYR A 10 16.81 0.63 5.99
N THR A 11 17.59 0.04 5.09
CA THR A 11 17.14 -0.35 3.75
C THR A 11 17.47 -1.80 3.43
N ASN A 12 16.61 -2.38 2.58
CA ASN A 12 16.82 -3.68 1.94
C ASN A 12 16.29 -3.58 0.50
N GLY A 13 17.18 -3.35 -0.46
CA GLY A 13 16.79 -3.04 -1.84
C GLY A 13 15.92 -1.78 -1.91
N THR A 14 14.67 -1.93 -2.36
CA THR A 14 13.69 -0.83 -2.43
C THR A 14 12.89 -0.66 -1.13
N ASP A 15 13.00 -1.61 -0.21
CA ASP A 15 12.31 -1.57 1.07
C ASP A 15 13.07 -0.67 2.05
N SER A 16 12.35 0.02 2.92
CA SER A 16 12.95 0.93 3.90
C SER A 16 12.13 1.05 5.16
N LEU A 17 12.84 1.31 6.27
CA LEU A 17 12.31 1.73 7.56
C LEU A 17 13.08 2.97 7.99
N ILE A 18 12.38 4.05 8.27
CA ILE A 18 12.97 5.32 8.70
C ILE A 18 12.42 5.63 10.08
N PHE A 19 13.29 5.57 11.09
CA PHE A 19 12.96 5.85 12.48
C PHE A 19 13.41 7.26 12.85
N ASN A 20 12.52 8.02 13.47
CA ASN A 20 12.78 9.34 14.04
C ASN A 20 12.01 9.45 15.35
N GLU A 21 12.73 9.37 16.47
CA GLU A 21 12.15 9.32 17.82
C GLU A 21 11.11 8.20 17.98
N ASP A 22 9.85 8.54 18.19
CA ASP A 22 8.71 7.63 18.32
C ASP A 22 7.96 7.37 17.01
N GLN A 23 8.45 7.93 15.91
CA GLN A 23 7.86 7.83 14.59
C GLN A 23 8.62 6.83 13.72
N VAL A 24 7.88 6.12 12.90
CA VAL A 24 8.45 5.29 11.84
C VAL A 24 7.70 5.50 10.53
N ARG A 25 8.46 5.58 9.45
CA ARG A 25 7.96 5.48 8.09
C ARG A 25 8.47 4.19 7.50
N PHE A 26 7.60 3.40 6.92
CA PHE A 26 7.99 2.16 6.29
C PHE A 26 7.57 2.11 4.83
N ARG A 27 8.37 1.43 4.02
CA ARG A 27 8.06 0.96 2.67
C ARG A 27 8.54 -0.48 2.59
N VAL A 28 7.64 -1.44 2.44
CA VAL A 28 7.98 -2.86 2.46
C VAL A 28 7.27 -3.60 1.34
N SER A 29 8.01 -4.44 0.66
CA SER A 29 7.45 -5.33 -0.35
C SER A 29 6.70 -6.47 0.34
N GLY A 30 5.50 -6.75 -0.15
CA GLY A 30 4.71 -7.87 0.32
C GLY A 30 5.34 -9.23 -0.02
N PHE A 31 4.66 -10.31 0.35
CA PHE A 31 5.12 -11.67 0.09
C PHE A 31 4.66 -12.18 -1.27
N GLY A 32 5.61 -12.67 -2.08
CA GLY A 32 5.36 -13.32 -3.37
C GLY A 32 5.32 -12.36 -4.56
N GLY A 33 5.39 -12.91 -5.77
CA GLY A 33 5.50 -12.15 -7.03
C GLY A 33 4.28 -11.33 -7.43
N LEU A 34 3.19 -11.37 -6.66
CA LEU A 34 1.95 -10.64 -6.91
C LEU A 34 1.62 -9.63 -5.79
N SER A 35 2.52 -9.46 -4.82
CA SER A 35 2.27 -8.56 -3.71
C SER A 35 2.67 -7.14 -4.04
N SER A 36 1.78 -6.21 -3.76
CA SER A 36 2.06 -4.78 -3.82
C SER A 36 3.06 -4.37 -2.73
N THR A 37 3.87 -3.37 -3.02
CA THR A 37 4.63 -2.65 -1.99
C THR A 37 3.65 -1.93 -1.08
N GLN A 38 3.87 -2.01 0.23
CA GLN A 38 3.06 -1.35 1.24
C GLN A 38 3.86 -0.26 1.93
N THR A 39 3.24 0.89 2.15
CA THR A 39 3.88 2.03 2.81
C THR A 39 2.95 2.65 3.84
N GLY A 40 3.53 3.21 4.89
CA GLY A 40 2.79 3.90 5.93
C GLY A 40 3.73 4.71 6.81
N ALA A 41 3.14 5.54 7.66
CA ALA A 41 3.86 6.32 8.66
C ALA A 41 3.01 6.45 9.92
N GLY A 42 3.66 6.50 11.07
CA GLY A 42 2.97 6.67 12.36
C GLY A 42 3.88 6.44 13.54
N THR A 43 3.30 6.41 14.73
CA THR A 43 4.02 6.06 15.96
C THR A 43 4.27 4.56 16.02
N TYR A 44 5.29 4.15 16.74
CA TYR A 44 5.55 2.74 16.94
C TYR A 44 5.78 2.41 18.42
N GLU A 45 5.47 1.17 18.77
CA GLU A 45 5.80 0.56 20.06
C GLU A 45 6.39 -0.84 19.86
N ARG A 46 7.15 -1.29 20.83
CA ARG A 46 7.77 -2.63 20.82
C ARG A 46 7.15 -3.51 21.88
N GLU A 47 6.69 -4.67 21.46
CA GLU A 47 6.18 -5.74 22.32
C GLU A 47 7.00 -7.02 22.06
N GLY A 48 8.03 -7.25 22.87
CA GLY A 48 8.94 -8.37 22.67
C GLY A 48 9.64 -8.32 21.30
N ASN A 49 9.36 -9.32 20.46
CA ASN A 49 9.89 -9.42 19.10
C ASN A 49 8.96 -8.80 18.05
N PHE A 50 8.03 -7.95 18.46
CA PHE A 50 7.10 -7.31 17.55
C PHE A 50 7.26 -5.80 17.57
N LEU A 51 7.14 -5.20 16.39
CA LEU A 51 7.01 -3.77 16.19
C LEU A 51 5.58 -3.50 15.74
N LEU A 52 4.85 -2.76 16.55
CA LEU A 52 3.49 -2.32 16.24
C LEU A 52 3.57 -0.89 15.75
N VAL A 53 3.08 -0.64 14.55
CA VAL A 53 3.06 0.70 13.96
C VAL A 53 1.61 1.17 13.85
N HIS A 54 1.29 2.23 14.59
CA HIS A 54 -0.02 2.89 14.54
C HIS A 54 0.00 3.96 13.46
N THR A 55 -0.44 3.58 12.27
CA THR A 55 -0.38 4.47 11.11
C THR A 55 -1.39 5.60 11.21
N THR A 56 -0.97 6.76 10.76
CA THR A 56 -1.78 7.97 10.62
C THR A 56 -1.77 8.42 9.16
N GLY A 57 -2.16 9.67 8.88
CA GLY A 57 -2.12 10.23 7.52
C GLY A 57 -0.72 10.14 6.91
N TYR A 58 -0.59 9.45 5.78
CA TYR A 58 0.69 9.29 5.09
C TYR A 58 1.11 10.59 4.39
N PRO A 59 2.32 11.11 4.66
CA PRO A 59 2.76 12.40 4.12
C PRO A 59 3.24 12.34 2.65
N GLY A 60 3.37 11.14 2.07
CA GLY A 60 3.82 10.94 0.70
C GLY A 60 2.68 11.00 -0.33
N ALA A 61 3.03 10.77 -1.60
CA ALA A 61 2.06 10.71 -2.67
C ALA A 61 1.08 9.53 -2.49
N LYS A 62 -0.17 9.75 -2.86
CA LYS A 62 -1.24 8.74 -2.81
C LYS A 62 -1.90 8.62 -4.17
N ALA A 63 -2.57 7.51 -4.41
CA ALA A 63 -3.47 7.41 -5.54
C ALA A 63 -4.61 8.41 -5.38
N THR A 64 -4.92 9.15 -6.44
CA THR A 64 -5.92 10.22 -6.44
C THR A 64 -6.67 10.24 -7.75
N PHE A 65 -7.81 10.92 -7.76
CA PHE A 65 -8.47 11.28 -9.01
C PHE A 65 -8.82 12.78 -9.02
N GLN A 66 -8.98 13.30 -10.23
CA GLN A 66 -9.43 14.65 -10.49
C GLN A 66 -10.57 14.61 -11.49
N GLU A 67 -11.68 15.31 -11.18
CA GLU A 67 -12.74 15.56 -12.13
C GLU A 67 -12.34 16.66 -13.11
N LEU A 68 -12.59 16.44 -14.36
CA LEU A 68 -12.36 17.39 -15.45
C LEU A 68 -13.72 17.64 -16.16
N ASN A 69 -13.92 18.80 -16.73
CA ASN A 69 -15.09 19.02 -17.56
C ASN A 69 -15.13 18.00 -18.71
N GLY A 70 -16.29 17.39 -18.93
CA GLY A 70 -16.44 16.40 -19.97
C GLY A 70 -16.07 16.96 -21.35
N SER A 71 -15.27 16.21 -22.06
CA SER A 71 -14.82 16.56 -23.41
C SER A 71 -15.82 16.15 -24.49
N ARG A 72 -16.83 15.35 -24.13
CA ARG A 72 -17.85 14.78 -25.02
C ARG A 72 -19.19 14.63 -24.32
N ASP A 73 -20.27 14.80 -25.06
CA ASP A 73 -21.63 14.74 -24.47
C ASP A 73 -22.08 13.32 -24.14
N ASP A 74 -21.67 12.34 -24.94
CA ASP A 74 -22.11 10.95 -24.88
C ASP A 74 -21.10 9.99 -24.22
N THR A 75 -19.90 10.49 -23.90
CA THR A 75 -18.79 9.65 -23.49
C THR A 75 -18.04 10.30 -22.33
N CYS A 76 -17.84 9.55 -21.25
CA CYS A 76 -16.92 9.86 -20.16
C CYS A 76 -15.56 9.25 -20.46
N VAL A 77 -14.51 10.04 -20.37
CA VAL A 77 -13.13 9.59 -20.54
C VAL A 77 -12.48 9.39 -19.16
N VAL A 78 -11.99 8.19 -18.91
CA VAL A 78 -11.16 7.90 -17.73
C VAL A 78 -9.72 7.72 -18.19
N LYS A 79 -8.85 8.68 -17.86
CA LYS A 79 -7.42 8.65 -18.16
C LYS A 79 -6.64 8.23 -16.92
N ILE A 80 -5.82 7.20 -17.07
CA ILE A 80 -5.04 6.62 -15.97
C ILE A 80 -3.57 6.83 -16.23
N VAL A 81 -2.89 7.45 -15.24
CA VAL A 81 -1.46 7.78 -15.30
C VAL A 81 -0.77 7.41 -13.99
N GLY A 82 0.55 7.24 -14.04
CA GLY A 82 1.39 7.16 -12.85
C GLY A 82 1.68 8.54 -12.25
N LEU A 83 2.43 8.59 -11.16
CA LEU A 83 2.86 9.84 -10.52
C LEU A 83 3.68 10.73 -11.44
N ASN A 84 4.38 10.15 -12.40
CA ASN A 84 5.15 10.83 -13.43
C ASN A 84 4.32 11.33 -14.63
N ASN A 85 2.98 11.21 -14.57
CA ASN A 85 2.01 11.53 -15.62
C ASN A 85 2.11 10.66 -16.90
N TYR A 86 2.91 9.58 -16.92
CA TYR A 86 2.88 8.62 -18.02
C TYR A 86 1.65 7.73 -17.95
N PRO A 87 1.02 7.41 -19.11
CA PRO A 87 -0.14 6.51 -19.15
C PRO A 87 0.25 5.11 -18.65
N ILE A 88 -0.69 4.47 -17.96
CA ILE A 88 -0.52 3.10 -17.48
C ILE A 88 -1.41 2.17 -18.29
N GLN A 89 -0.80 1.14 -18.89
CA GLN A 89 -1.48 0.05 -19.57
C GLN A 89 -1.84 -1.07 -18.59
N GLY A 90 -2.90 -1.84 -18.88
CA GLY A 90 -3.25 -3.06 -18.13
C GLY A 90 -4.08 -2.78 -16.87
N ILE A 91 -4.60 -1.56 -16.70
CA ILE A 91 -5.47 -1.19 -15.58
C ILE A 91 -6.92 -1.50 -15.93
N LEU A 92 -7.60 -2.22 -15.04
CA LEU A 92 -9.01 -2.54 -15.16
C LEU A 92 -9.84 -1.35 -14.64
N VAL A 93 -10.81 -0.94 -15.44
CA VAL A 93 -11.79 0.11 -15.11
C VAL A 93 -13.17 -0.52 -15.16
N GLU A 94 -13.81 -0.63 -14.00
CA GLU A 94 -15.11 -1.26 -13.83
C GLU A 94 -16.14 -0.23 -13.37
N PRO A 95 -17.10 0.11 -14.23
CA PRO A 95 -18.24 0.91 -13.81
C PRO A 95 -19.20 0.03 -13.01
N ASP A 96 -19.58 0.48 -11.79
CA ASP A 96 -20.65 -0.14 -11.01
C ASP A 96 -22.01 0.34 -11.50
N LYS A 97 -23.02 -0.49 -11.30
CA LYS A 97 -24.33 -0.36 -11.94
C LYS A 97 -25.36 0.23 -11.02
N VAL A 98 -26.14 1.16 -11.54
CA VAL A 98 -27.47 1.50 -11.01
C VAL A 98 -28.57 0.61 -11.63
N SER A 99 -28.29 -0.17 -12.70
CA SER A 99 -29.27 -1.05 -13.31
C SER A 99 -28.65 -2.36 -13.85
N ARG A 100 -29.48 -3.41 -13.97
CA ARG A 100 -29.12 -4.79 -14.32
C ARG A 100 -28.44 -5.02 -15.67
N LYS A 101 -28.25 -4.00 -16.51
CA LYS A 101 -27.58 -4.14 -17.81
C LYS A 101 -26.08 -3.92 -17.65
N GLU A 102 -25.30 -4.94 -17.97
CA GLU A 102 -23.86 -4.97 -17.74
C GLU A 102 -23.08 -4.08 -18.70
N ILE A 103 -22.42 -3.07 -18.14
CA ILE A 103 -21.27 -2.44 -18.79
C ILE A 103 -20.06 -3.19 -18.22
N GLY A 104 -19.47 -4.06 -19.05
CA GLY A 104 -18.31 -4.85 -18.62
C GLY A 104 -17.12 -3.96 -18.31
N GLY A 105 -16.26 -4.43 -17.42
CA GLY A 105 -14.96 -3.81 -17.17
C GLY A 105 -14.12 -3.73 -18.45
N LYS A 106 -13.33 -2.67 -18.58
CA LYS A 106 -12.41 -2.44 -19.69
C LYS A 106 -11.00 -2.27 -19.17
N VAL A 107 -10.02 -2.75 -19.95
CA VAL A 107 -8.60 -2.67 -19.58
C VAL A 107 -7.91 -1.61 -20.43
N THR A 108 -7.09 -0.75 -19.80
CA THR A 108 -6.37 0.32 -20.50
C THR A 108 -5.35 -0.23 -21.48
N GLY A 109 -5.32 0.36 -22.67
CA GLY A 109 -4.23 0.21 -23.64
C GLY A 109 -3.03 1.12 -23.30
N ASN A 110 -2.11 1.22 -24.24
CA ASN A 110 -0.86 2.01 -24.11
C ASN A 110 -1.07 3.53 -23.91
N ASN A 111 -2.25 4.06 -24.27
CA ASN A 111 -2.61 5.46 -24.05
C ASN A 111 -3.21 5.73 -22.66
N GLY A 112 -3.44 4.69 -21.83
CA GLY A 112 -4.03 4.78 -20.51
C GLY A 112 -5.49 5.27 -20.48
N MET A 113 -6.23 5.22 -21.58
CA MET A 113 -7.58 5.78 -21.67
C MET A 113 -8.65 4.70 -21.79
N ILE A 114 -9.76 4.93 -21.09
CA ILE A 114 -11.00 4.16 -21.22
C ILE A 114 -12.14 5.11 -21.53
N TYR A 115 -13.04 4.66 -22.40
CA TYR A 115 -14.22 5.39 -22.78
C TYR A 115 -15.46 4.64 -22.27
N LEU A 116 -16.22 5.30 -21.42
CA LEU A 116 -17.47 4.82 -20.82
C LEU A 116 -18.65 5.63 -21.37
N PRO A 117 -19.84 5.03 -21.53
CA PRO A 117 -21.02 5.81 -21.91
C PRO A 117 -21.33 6.85 -20.82
N ASN A 118 -21.56 8.10 -21.24
CA ASN A 118 -21.96 9.18 -20.33
C ASN A 118 -23.45 9.09 -20.04
N THR A 119 -23.84 8.14 -19.19
CA THR A 119 -25.23 7.88 -18.83
C THR A 119 -25.43 8.08 -17.34
N GLY A 120 -26.53 8.72 -16.92
CA GLY A 120 -26.90 8.87 -15.51
C GLY A 120 -27.21 7.54 -14.77
N LYS A 121 -26.78 6.39 -15.32
CA LYS A 121 -27.01 5.04 -14.80
C LYS A 121 -25.78 4.40 -14.15
N LEU A 122 -24.64 5.09 -14.13
CA LEU A 122 -23.44 4.66 -13.42
C LEU A 122 -23.49 5.22 -11.99
N GLY A 123 -23.14 4.40 -11.00
CA GLY A 123 -23.00 4.81 -9.61
C GLY A 123 -21.54 5.16 -9.30
N THR A 124 -20.65 4.20 -9.47
CA THR A 124 -19.22 4.36 -9.22
C THR A 124 -18.41 3.83 -10.38
N ILE A 125 -17.14 4.23 -10.42
CA ILE A 125 -16.12 3.67 -11.30
C ILE A 125 -14.98 3.17 -10.42
N THR A 126 -14.69 1.88 -10.47
CA THR A 126 -13.54 1.28 -9.78
C THR A 126 -12.38 1.13 -10.77
N VAL A 127 -11.24 1.66 -10.40
CA VAL A 127 -9.98 1.59 -11.14
C VAL A 127 -9.02 0.73 -10.34
N SER A 128 -8.59 -0.41 -10.90
CA SER A 128 -7.72 -1.37 -10.21
C SER A 128 -6.71 -2.00 -11.16
N GLY A 129 -5.58 -2.41 -10.64
CA GLY A 129 -4.53 -3.08 -11.40
C GLY A 129 -3.55 -3.81 -10.50
N MET A 130 -2.90 -4.82 -11.05
CA MET A 130 -1.89 -5.57 -10.32
C MET A 130 -0.71 -4.65 -9.96
N GLY A 131 -0.37 -4.58 -8.66
CA GLY A 131 0.71 -3.72 -8.16
C GLY A 131 0.33 -2.24 -8.01
N TYR A 132 -0.94 -1.88 -8.17
CA TYR A 132 -1.44 -0.52 -8.01
C TYR A 132 -2.55 -0.45 -6.98
N ASN A 133 -2.70 0.70 -6.34
CA ASN A 133 -3.83 0.96 -5.46
C ASN A 133 -5.15 1.00 -6.23
N THR A 134 -6.20 0.49 -5.60
CA THR A 134 -7.56 0.65 -6.12
C THR A 134 -8.08 2.04 -5.80
N VAL A 135 -8.69 2.68 -6.81
CA VAL A 135 -9.38 3.97 -6.68
C VAL A 135 -10.83 3.78 -7.04
N THR A 136 -11.73 4.21 -6.17
CA THR A 136 -13.18 4.25 -6.43
C THR A 136 -13.61 5.70 -6.59
N ILE A 137 -14.34 5.98 -7.65
CA ILE A 137 -14.81 7.32 -8.05
C ILE A 137 -16.32 7.30 -8.04
N ASP A 138 -16.94 8.23 -7.33
CA ASP A 138 -18.37 8.50 -7.46
C ASP A 138 -18.61 9.16 -8.82
N TYR A 139 -19.30 8.42 -9.71
CA TYR A 139 -19.50 8.89 -11.08
C TYR A 139 -20.50 10.05 -11.13
N ARG A 140 -20.13 11.07 -11.87
CA ARG A 140 -20.99 12.22 -12.17
C ARG A 140 -21.11 12.41 -13.69
N PRO A 141 -22.33 12.44 -14.26
CA PRO A 141 -22.52 12.72 -15.69
C PRO A 141 -21.92 14.08 -16.09
N GLY A 142 -21.34 14.14 -17.27
CA GLY A 142 -20.73 15.37 -17.81
C GLY A 142 -19.29 15.63 -17.34
N PHE A 143 -18.67 14.68 -16.63
CA PHE A 143 -17.28 14.77 -16.22
C PHE A 143 -16.42 13.68 -16.86
N ASP A 144 -15.16 14.02 -17.14
CA ASP A 144 -14.08 13.11 -17.41
C ASP A 144 -13.22 12.96 -16.14
N TYR A 145 -12.40 11.92 -16.03
CA TYR A 145 -11.58 11.64 -14.85
C TYR A 145 -10.12 11.43 -15.21
N LEU A 146 -9.25 12.12 -14.51
CA LEU A 146 -7.81 11.84 -14.51
C LEU A 146 -7.46 11.11 -13.22
N VAL A 147 -7.08 9.83 -13.32
CA VAL A 147 -6.69 8.99 -12.18
C VAL A 147 -5.17 8.86 -12.15
N ARG A 148 -4.57 9.22 -11.01
CA ARG A 148 -3.15 8.99 -10.75
C ARG A 148 -3.01 7.82 -9.80
N LEU A 149 -2.33 6.76 -10.23
CA LEU A 149 -2.07 5.58 -9.42
C LEU A 149 -0.66 5.58 -8.85
N THR A 150 -0.50 4.97 -7.69
CA THR A 150 0.79 4.64 -7.09
C THR A 150 1.06 3.14 -7.23
N ASP A 151 2.32 2.77 -7.40
CA ASP A 151 2.81 1.38 -7.42
C ASP A 151 3.00 0.78 -6.02
N TYR A 152 2.35 1.39 -5.02
CA TYR A 152 2.35 0.96 -3.63
C TYR A 152 1.01 1.25 -2.98
N GLU A 153 0.67 0.44 -2.00
CA GLU A 153 -0.51 0.60 -1.16
C GLU A 153 -0.16 1.45 0.07
N VAL A 154 -0.93 2.50 0.30
CA VAL A 154 -0.80 3.35 1.49
C VAL A 154 -1.67 2.80 2.61
N ILE A 155 -1.06 2.54 3.75
CA ILE A 155 -1.73 2.04 4.95
C ILE A 155 -1.90 3.21 5.94
N GLU A 156 -3.14 3.58 6.20
CA GLU A 156 -3.51 4.67 7.11
C GLU A 156 -4.56 4.21 8.11
N ASP A 157 -4.56 4.83 9.30
CA ASP A 157 -5.52 4.61 10.39
C ASP A 157 -5.66 3.13 10.80
N LYS A 158 -4.54 2.40 10.75
CA LYS A 158 -4.46 0.98 11.07
C LYS A 158 -3.27 0.69 11.96
N THR A 159 -3.31 -0.45 12.64
CA THR A 159 -2.14 -0.99 13.32
C THR A 159 -1.49 -2.05 12.46
N VAL A 160 -0.26 -1.79 12.05
CA VAL A 160 0.59 -2.69 11.29
C VAL A 160 1.51 -3.43 12.23
N VAL A 161 1.67 -4.73 12.07
CA VAL A 161 2.56 -5.54 12.92
C VAL A 161 3.67 -6.14 12.10
N PHE A 162 4.88 -5.92 12.54
CA PHE A 162 6.09 -6.57 12.04
C PHE A 162 6.62 -7.54 13.10
N GLU A 163 7.14 -8.70 12.68
CA GLU A 163 8.13 -9.40 13.47
C GLU A 163 9.45 -8.65 13.30
N PHE A 164 10.10 -8.35 14.41
CA PHE A 164 11.21 -7.44 14.47
C PHE A 164 12.33 -8.03 15.31
N LYS A 165 13.57 -7.98 14.80
CA LYS A 165 14.76 -8.41 15.52
C LYS A 165 15.94 -7.51 15.16
N GLU A 166 16.59 -6.96 16.16
CA GLU A 166 17.91 -6.37 16.00
C GLU A 166 18.94 -7.49 15.90
N ILE A 167 19.69 -7.52 14.82
CA ILE A 167 20.81 -8.48 14.62
C ILE A 167 22.06 -7.90 15.25
N ASP A 168 22.31 -6.62 14.99
CA ASP A 168 23.36 -5.79 15.57
C ASP A 168 22.94 -4.30 15.53
N ASP A 169 23.84 -3.39 15.89
CA ASP A 169 23.57 -1.95 15.98
C ASP A 169 23.20 -1.29 14.62
N GLU A 170 23.56 -1.93 13.52
CA GLU A 170 23.35 -1.41 12.16
C GLU A 170 22.38 -2.26 11.33
N THR A 171 21.92 -3.38 11.88
CA THR A 171 21.22 -4.40 11.09
C THR A 171 19.94 -4.85 11.77
N LEU A 172 18.84 -4.75 11.04
CA LEU A 172 17.51 -5.19 11.47
C LEU A 172 16.99 -6.33 10.61
N SER A 173 16.29 -7.26 11.22
CA SER A 173 15.46 -8.23 10.52
C SER A 173 13.99 -7.90 10.75
N VAL A 174 13.24 -7.66 9.68
CA VAL A 174 11.85 -7.21 9.76
C VAL A 174 10.99 -8.04 8.80
N ILE A 175 9.83 -8.49 9.27
CA ILE A 175 8.83 -9.17 8.45
C ILE A 175 7.48 -8.59 8.76
N LEU A 176 6.79 -8.08 7.75
CA LEU A 176 5.40 -7.66 7.85
C LEU A 176 4.50 -8.88 8.11
N LEU A 177 3.76 -8.87 9.20
CA LEU A 177 2.83 -9.95 9.58
C LEU A 177 1.39 -9.63 9.20
N THR A 178 0.96 -8.40 9.41
CA THR A 178 -0.38 -7.90 9.04
C THR A 178 -0.42 -6.39 8.98
N THR A 179 -1.32 -5.87 8.15
CA THR A 179 -1.61 -4.43 8.03
C THR A 179 -2.87 -4.00 8.77
N GLU A 180 -3.59 -4.95 9.41
CA GLU A 180 -4.87 -4.68 10.08
C GLU A 180 -4.94 -5.43 11.41
N PHE A 181 -4.05 -5.11 12.33
CA PHE A 181 -4.08 -5.71 13.66
C PHE A 181 -5.13 -5.00 14.53
N LYS A 182 -6.01 -5.81 15.12
CA LYS A 182 -6.98 -5.32 16.11
C LYS A 182 -6.52 -5.77 17.49
N SER A 183 -6.00 -4.82 18.26
CA SER A 183 -5.56 -5.09 19.63
C SER A 183 -6.75 -5.34 20.54
N SER A 184 -6.64 -6.33 21.40
CA SER A 184 -7.53 -6.58 22.53
C SER A 184 -6.76 -6.53 23.86
N LYS A 185 -7.46 -6.73 24.99
CA LYS A 185 -6.84 -6.75 26.32
C LYS A 185 -5.76 -7.83 26.52
N LYS A 186 -5.55 -8.74 25.54
CA LYS A 186 -4.58 -9.85 25.60
C LYS A 186 -3.63 -9.80 24.41
N ILE A 187 -3.02 -8.65 24.19
CA ILE A 187 -2.15 -8.36 23.04
C ILE A 187 -1.10 -9.43 22.77
N ASP A 188 -0.36 -9.88 23.81
CA ASP A 188 0.67 -10.91 23.70
C ASP A 188 0.18 -12.22 23.09
N ASN A 189 -1.03 -12.66 23.51
CA ASN A 189 -1.61 -13.90 23.00
C ASN A 189 -2.04 -13.76 21.53
N GLU A 190 -2.45 -12.57 21.13
CA GLU A 190 -2.84 -12.28 19.75
C GLU A 190 -1.61 -12.19 18.84
N LEU A 191 -0.56 -11.54 19.29
CA LEU A 191 0.72 -11.48 18.57
C LEU A 191 1.32 -12.87 18.38
N LYS A 192 1.35 -13.72 19.41
CA LYS A 192 1.79 -15.12 19.30
C LYS A 192 0.92 -15.94 18.35
N LYS A 193 -0.39 -15.69 18.30
CA LYS A 193 -1.29 -16.36 17.34
C LYS A 193 -1.00 -15.88 15.91
N LEU A 194 -0.73 -14.58 15.73
CA LEU A 194 -0.40 -14.00 14.45
C LEU A 194 0.90 -14.59 13.91
N GLU A 195 1.95 -14.62 14.72
CA GLU A 195 3.23 -15.25 14.41
C GLU A 195 3.05 -16.73 14.02
N LYS A 196 2.30 -17.49 14.82
CA LYS A 196 2.00 -18.90 14.52
C LYS A 196 1.27 -19.09 13.19
N ARG A 197 0.35 -18.19 12.83
CA ARG A 197 -0.33 -18.21 11.52
C ARG A 197 0.65 -17.88 10.39
N ALA A 198 1.47 -16.85 10.56
CA ALA A 198 2.48 -16.47 9.60
C ALA A 198 3.46 -17.61 9.32
N ARG A 199 3.95 -18.29 10.37
CA ARG A 199 4.84 -19.46 10.25
C ARG A 199 4.21 -20.64 9.52
N LYS A 200 2.86 -20.78 9.54
CA LYS A 200 2.14 -21.81 8.78
C LYS A 200 2.00 -21.49 7.30
N ASN A 201 2.13 -20.23 6.91
CA ASN A 201 2.13 -19.85 5.51
C ASN A 201 3.46 -20.28 4.87
N SER A 202 3.42 -21.13 3.85
CA SER A 202 4.62 -21.72 3.25
C SER A 202 5.61 -20.70 2.69
N LEU A 203 5.13 -19.55 2.22
CA LEU A 203 5.98 -18.46 1.71
C LEU A 203 6.67 -17.73 2.86
N ILE A 204 5.94 -17.42 3.92
CA ILE A 204 6.49 -16.80 5.13
C ILE A 204 7.44 -17.77 5.83
N ASP A 205 7.06 -19.05 5.96
CA ASP A 205 7.90 -20.07 6.58
C ASP A 205 9.26 -20.21 5.86
N LYS A 206 9.30 -20.14 4.54
CA LYS A 206 10.54 -20.10 3.76
C LYS A 206 11.39 -18.86 4.07
N ARG A 207 10.80 -17.71 4.29
CA ARG A 207 11.49 -16.48 4.72
C ARG A 207 11.98 -16.58 6.16
N PHE A 208 11.21 -17.17 7.05
CA PHE A 208 11.64 -17.43 8.42
C PHE A 208 12.81 -18.41 8.51
N LYS A 209 12.92 -19.35 7.58
CA LYS A 209 14.00 -20.34 7.52
C LYS A 209 15.24 -19.86 6.79
N LYS A 210 15.12 -18.91 5.84
CA LYS A 210 16.29 -18.23 5.27
C LYS A 210 16.78 -17.21 6.29
N GLU A 211 18.07 -17.20 6.52
CA GLU A 211 18.72 -16.01 7.08
C GLU A 211 18.33 -14.84 6.20
N ARG A 212 17.59 -13.95 6.77
CA ARG A 212 16.83 -12.92 6.09
C ARG A 212 17.80 -11.92 5.50
N GLU A 213 17.52 -11.48 4.30
CA GLU A 213 18.21 -10.31 3.79
C GLU A 213 17.95 -9.16 4.78
N PRO A 214 18.97 -8.71 5.51
CA PRO A 214 18.78 -7.74 6.58
C PRO A 214 18.53 -6.35 6.01
N TYR A 215 17.79 -5.54 6.77
CA TYR A 215 17.76 -4.11 6.56
C TYR A 215 19.02 -3.49 7.16
N VAL A 216 19.82 -2.84 6.36
CA VAL A 216 21.10 -2.25 6.79
C VAL A 216 20.94 -0.75 6.96
N ARG A 217 21.50 -0.22 8.06
CA ARG A 217 21.49 1.21 8.36
C ARG A 217 22.29 1.99 7.32
N GLN A 218 21.69 3.05 6.80
CA GLN A 218 22.37 3.95 5.90
C GLN A 218 23.17 4.96 6.70
N THR A 219 24.48 4.98 6.52
CA THR A 219 25.33 6.08 7.00
C THR A 219 24.98 7.32 6.20
N GLN A 220 24.58 8.41 6.88
CA GLN A 220 24.49 9.71 6.22
C GLN A 220 25.90 10.09 5.75
N THR A 221 26.18 9.90 4.47
CA THR A 221 27.32 10.57 3.82
C THR A 221 26.98 12.05 3.82
N GLY A 222 27.59 12.79 4.75
CA GLY A 222 27.48 14.25 4.81
C GLY A 222 27.88 14.85 3.46
N SER A 223 26.97 15.61 2.89
CA SER A 223 27.23 16.51 1.73
C SER A 223 27.69 17.84 2.26
#